data_998c2d43be30608fee74355452242386
#
_entry.id   998c2d43be30608fee74355452242386
#
_cell.length_a   1.000
_cell.length_b   1.000
_cell.length_c   1.000
_cell.angle_alpha   90.00
_cell.angle_beta   90.00
_cell.angle_gamma   90.00
#
_symmetry.space_group_name_H-M   'P 1'
#
loop_
_entity.id
_entity.type
_entity.pdbx_description
1 polymer ?
#
loop_
_entity_poly.entity_id
_entity_poly.type
_entity_poly.pdbx_seq_one_letter_code
_entity_poly.pdbx_strand_id
1 'polypeptide(L)'
;MRFILIPILLSNLLFSVGGVIIFNDGTTIEGDVTNVNESSIYITPMGLTFPEEIRMENVDTLKLFDGKLLVANNKTLLLYDNGQFYEPGLNQDNNEEMYEDYDVEYVIIPNWSVNLYTGYPLIRSESLSDKFYDKINPVFGLSIGSPYGLFFGDFFLNGIFELAYYNFTKQNKEANVQFDGIAYQIGISPGFFIGETSISLTACTGIYHAGTGFIAGGSIDLPIGTMLVNKFEDSDFIEDYEKMIESLEIRLTSRANIVQKEEGGGTYWLDAGISIGYEF
;
A
#
# COMPACT_ATOMS: atom_id res chain seq x y z
N MET A 1 14.15 -18.78 13.31
CA MET A 1 12.95 -18.06 13.72
C MET A 1 13.31 -16.71 14.37
N ARG A 2 14.12 -15.87 13.68
CA ARG A 2 14.63 -14.58 14.21
C ARG A 2 14.52 -13.38 13.23
N PHE A 3 13.85 -13.54 12.08
CA PHE A 3 13.83 -12.50 11.03
C PHE A 3 12.49 -11.77 10.84
N ILE A 4 11.46 -12.05 11.65
CA ILE A 4 10.10 -11.47 11.47
C ILE A 4 9.92 -10.17 12.28
N LEU A 5 10.82 -9.84 13.21
CA LEU A 5 10.67 -8.65 14.09
C LEU A 5 11.25 -7.34 13.51
N ILE A 6 12.06 -7.40 12.45
CA ILE A 6 12.73 -6.23 11.88
C ILE A 6 11.80 -5.31 11.07
N PRO A 7 10.80 -5.80 10.29
CA PRO A 7 9.92 -4.89 9.55
C PRO A 7 8.93 -4.10 10.42
N ILE A 8 8.55 -4.63 11.58
CA ILE A 8 7.57 -3.95 12.47
C ILE A 8 8.21 -2.76 13.22
N LEU A 9 9.52 -2.82 13.48
CA LEU A 9 10.26 -1.72 14.11
C LEU A 9 10.61 -0.59 13.15
N LEU A 10 10.66 -0.86 11.84
CA LEU A 10 10.94 0.14 10.80
C LEU A 10 9.69 0.95 10.40
N SER A 11 8.48 0.46 10.63
CA SER A 11 7.24 1.14 10.25
C SER A 11 6.95 2.40 11.08
N ASN A 12 7.42 2.48 12.32
CA ASN A 12 7.24 3.66 13.18
C ASN A 12 8.27 4.79 12.95
N LEU A 13 9.32 4.52 12.15
CA LEU A 13 10.36 5.52 11.84
C LEU A 13 10.08 6.32 10.55
N LEU A 14 9.08 5.94 9.77
CA LEU A 14 8.83 6.53 8.45
C LEU A 14 8.02 7.83 8.47
N PHE A 15 7.40 8.20 9.58
CA PHE A 15 6.55 9.39 9.69
C PHE A 15 6.89 10.29 10.87
N SER A 16 8.11 10.21 11.39
CA SER A 16 8.60 11.13 12.41
C SER A 16 9.49 12.19 11.80
N VAL A 17 9.36 13.42 12.25
CA VAL A 17 10.18 14.55 11.81
C VAL A 17 10.95 15.07 13.02
N GLY A 18 12.27 15.11 12.92
CA GLY A 18 13.10 15.59 14.01
C GLY A 18 12.81 17.06 14.35
N GLY A 19 12.71 17.36 15.66
CA GLY A 19 12.39 18.71 16.13
C GLY A 19 12.82 18.97 17.57
N VAL A 20 12.65 20.23 17.96
CA VAL A 20 12.95 20.74 19.31
C VAL A 20 11.71 21.42 19.87
N ILE A 21 11.29 20.98 21.04
CA ILE A 21 10.27 21.66 21.85
C ILE A 21 10.97 22.55 22.86
N ILE A 22 10.55 23.80 22.97
CA ILE A 22 10.92 24.75 24.00
C ILE A 22 9.69 24.95 24.88
N PHE A 23 9.81 24.67 26.15
CA PHE A 23 8.74 24.86 27.11
C PHE A 23 8.65 26.30 27.61
N ASN A 24 7.54 26.66 28.26
CA ASN A 24 7.30 27.97 28.83
C ASN A 24 8.30 28.33 29.93
N ASP A 25 8.93 27.35 30.56
CA ASP A 25 9.98 27.54 31.57
C ASP A 25 11.40 27.64 30.99
N GLY A 26 11.53 27.58 29.67
CA GLY A 26 12.78 27.63 28.91
C GLY A 26 13.53 26.33 28.83
N THR A 27 13.00 25.23 29.38
CA THR A 27 13.57 23.89 29.15
C THR A 27 13.33 23.41 27.74
N THR A 28 14.12 22.44 27.26
CA THR A 28 14.00 21.92 25.89
C THR A 28 14.00 20.41 25.85
N ILE A 29 13.24 19.85 24.90
CA ILE A 29 13.27 18.44 24.51
C ILE A 29 13.56 18.37 23.03
N GLU A 30 14.56 17.57 22.66
CA GLU A 30 14.87 17.22 21.27
C GLU A 30 14.41 15.77 21.00
N GLY A 31 13.83 15.53 19.84
CA GLY A 31 13.35 14.19 19.49
C GLY A 31 12.61 14.14 18.17
N ASP A 32 12.00 13.00 17.93
CA ASP A 32 11.21 12.71 16.72
C ASP A 32 9.73 13.00 16.98
N VAL A 33 9.21 14.05 16.36
CA VAL A 33 7.80 14.45 16.43
C VAL A 33 6.98 13.53 15.55
N THR A 34 5.98 12.88 16.11
CA THR A 34 5.10 11.93 15.42
C THR A 34 3.71 12.48 15.17
N ASN A 35 3.22 13.38 16.05
CA ASN A 35 1.92 14.03 15.90
C ASN A 35 1.90 15.39 16.61
N VAL A 36 1.19 16.36 16.06
CA VAL A 36 0.89 17.67 16.66
C VAL A 36 -0.57 17.99 16.40
N ASN A 37 -1.36 18.03 17.46
CA ASN A 37 -2.77 18.46 17.40
C ASN A 37 -2.98 19.74 18.21
N GLU A 38 -4.20 20.24 18.28
CA GLU A 38 -4.51 21.51 18.98
C GLU A 38 -4.27 21.46 20.50
N SER A 39 -4.27 20.25 21.11
CA SER A 39 -4.16 20.06 22.56
C SER A 39 -2.84 19.45 23.03
N SER A 40 -2.16 18.71 22.16
CA SER A 40 -0.97 17.95 22.52
C SER A 40 0.01 17.74 21.37
N ILE A 41 1.26 17.45 21.75
CA ILE A 41 2.36 17.07 20.85
C ILE A 41 2.84 15.70 21.28
N TYR A 42 3.00 14.78 20.33
CA TYR A 42 3.62 13.48 20.54
C TYR A 42 5.04 13.51 19.97
N ILE A 43 6.02 13.35 20.86
CA ILE A 43 7.44 13.35 20.53
C ILE A 43 8.13 12.16 21.18
N THR A 44 9.03 11.51 20.45
CA THR A 44 9.94 10.50 21.00
C THR A 44 11.25 11.20 21.34
N PRO A 45 11.55 11.50 22.62
CA PRO A 45 12.77 12.17 23.01
C PRO A 45 14.02 11.39 22.60
N MET A 46 15.10 12.09 22.28
CA MET A 46 16.38 11.46 21.94
C MET A 46 16.82 10.48 23.03
N GLY A 47 17.06 9.23 22.64
CA GLY A 47 17.48 8.15 23.54
C GLY A 47 16.34 7.36 24.18
N LEU A 48 15.08 7.72 23.95
CA LEU A 48 13.91 6.93 24.31
C LEU A 48 13.34 6.20 23.09
N THR A 49 12.54 5.16 23.36
CA THR A 49 11.94 4.31 22.34
C THR A 49 10.43 4.46 22.21
N PHE A 50 9.83 5.26 23.10
CA PHE A 50 8.39 5.47 23.14
C PHE A 50 8.07 6.97 23.07
N PRO A 51 7.00 7.36 22.36
CA PRO A 51 6.56 8.74 22.32
C PRO A 51 6.00 9.18 23.69
N GLU A 52 6.29 10.43 24.04
CA GLU A 52 5.70 11.12 25.18
C GLU A 52 4.65 12.11 24.68
N GLU A 53 3.55 12.20 25.40
CA GLU A 53 2.52 13.21 25.16
C GLU A 53 2.84 14.48 25.94
N ILE A 54 3.01 15.59 25.24
CA ILE A 54 3.26 16.91 25.80
C ILE A 54 2.05 17.80 25.53
N ARG A 55 1.46 18.35 26.60
CA ARG A 55 0.31 19.26 26.44
C ARG A 55 0.75 20.58 25.83
N MET A 56 -0.04 21.05 24.88
CA MET A 56 0.21 22.31 24.15
C MET A 56 0.35 23.52 25.07
N GLU A 57 -0.40 23.58 26.18
CA GLU A 57 -0.35 24.66 27.16
C GLU A 57 1.03 24.88 27.82
N ASN A 58 1.89 23.87 27.79
CA ASN A 58 3.24 23.91 28.35
C ASN A 58 4.32 24.30 27.34
N VAL A 59 3.95 24.43 26.06
CA VAL A 59 4.89 24.62 24.96
C VAL A 59 4.89 26.05 24.48
N ASP A 60 6.04 26.73 24.55
CA ASP A 60 6.26 28.02 23.96
C ASP A 60 6.50 27.90 22.44
N THR A 61 7.43 27.03 22.06
CA THR A 61 7.84 26.86 20.66
C THR A 61 8.09 25.40 20.33
N LEU A 62 7.61 24.96 19.16
CA LEU A 62 8.03 23.72 18.49
C LEU A 62 8.60 24.06 17.12
N LYS A 63 9.87 23.74 16.94
CA LYS A 63 10.61 23.94 15.69
C LYS A 63 11.19 22.63 15.20
N LEU A 64 10.93 22.30 13.93
CA LEU A 64 11.55 21.14 13.28
C LEU A 64 12.99 21.44 12.87
N PHE A 65 13.80 20.39 12.67
CA PHE A 65 15.20 20.54 12.28
C PHE A 65 15.37 21.13 10.88
N ASP A 66 14.34 21.02 10.01
CA ASP A 66 14.30 21.71 8.72
C ASP A 66 14.03 23.23 8.80
N GLY A 67 13.81 23.74 10.02
CA GLY A 67 13.55 25.14 10.31
C GLY A 67 12.07 25.52 10.36
N LYS A 68 11.14 24.62 10.05
CA LYS A 68 9.70 24.88 10.08
C LYS A 68 9.20 25.03 11.53
N LEU A 69 8.39 26.04 11.79
CA LEU A 69 7.75 26.31 13.08
C LEU A 69 6.33 25.75 13.08
N LEU A 70 6.03 24.84 14.02
CA LEU A 70 4.71 24.28 14.23
C LEU A 70 3.96 24.98 15.37
N VAL A 71 4.69 25.41 16.39
CA VAL A 71 4.17 26.21 17.52
C VAL A 71 5.08 27.40 17.73
N ALA A 72 4.52 28.58 17.94
CA ALA A 72 5.28 29.77 18.34
C ALA A 72 4.44 30.66 19.26
N ASN A 73 5.06 31.12 20.37
CA ASN A 73 4.43 31.93 21.41
C ASN A 73 3.11 31.30 21.91
N ASN A 74 3.11 30.02 22.24
CA ASN A 74 1.96 29.21 22.68
C ASN A 74 0.81 29.14 21.66
N LYS A 75 1.07 29.43 20.39
CA LYS A 75 0.07 29.30 19.32
C LYS A 75 0.48 28.23 18.32
N THR A 76 -0.42 27.31 18.07
CA THR A 76 -0.26 26.33 17.01
C THR A 76 -0.35 27.03 15.65
N LEU A 77 0.72 26.97 14.87
CA LEU A 77 0.81 27.50 13.52
C LEU A 77 0.46 26.45 12.48
N LEU A 78 0.90 25.21 12.73
CA LEU A 78 0.64 24.05 11.88
C LEU A 78 0.42 22.83 12.76
N LEU A 79 -0.56 22.03 12.41
CA LEU A 79 -0.77 20.68 12.91
C LEU A 79 0.09 19.72 12.11
N TYR A 80 0.43 18.56 12.70
CA TYR A 80 1.22 17.53 12.04
C TYR A 80 0.67 16.15 12.40
N ASP A 81 0.32 15.37 11.40
CA ASP A 81 -0.11 13.99 11.56
C ASP A 81 0.32 13.15 10.36
N ASN A 82 0.82 11.94 10.60
CA ASN A 82 1.18 10.96 9.58
C ASN A 82 2.04 11.52 8.41
N GLY A 83 2.97 12.44 8.72
CA GLY A 83 3.86 13.03 7.70
C GLY A 83 3.31 14.27 7.01
N GLN A 84 2.09 14.69 7.31
CA GLN A 84 1.44 15.84 6.69
C GLN A 84 1.26 17.02 7.65
N PHE A 85 1.24 18.25 7.09
CA PHE A 85 1.04 19.46 7.83
C PHE A 85 -0.30 20.10 7.48
N TYR A 86 -1.04 20.56 8.50
CA TYR A 86 -2.37 21.15 8.36
C TYR A 86 -2.43 22.53 9.04
N GLU A 87 -3.28 23.42 8.57
CA GLU A 87 -3.54 24.68 9.25
C GLU A 87 -4.54 24.50 10.40
N PRO A 88 -4.30 25.10 11.60
CA PRO A 88 -5.24 25.05 12.71
C PRO A 88 -6.54 25.79 12.37
N GLY A 89 -7.67 25.24 12.77
CA GLY A 89 -8.97 25.86 12.60
C GLY A 89 -9.74 25.48 11.33
N LEU A 90 -9.20 24.63 10.48
CA LEU A 90 -9.98 23.90 9.48
C LEU A 90 -10.66 22.73 10.21
N ASN A 91 -11.76 23.04 10.94
CA ASN A 91 -12.56 22.07 11.63
C ASN A 91 -13.18 21.08 10.65
N GLN A 92 -13.00 19.79 10.94
CA GLN A 92 -13.68 18.67 10.28
C GLN A 92 -15.21 18.61 10.54
N ASP A 93 -15.78 19.57 11.27
CA ASP A 93 -17.21 19.62 11.58
C ASP A 93 -17.80 20.96 11.20
N ASN A 94 -18.17 21.14 9.95
CA ASN A 94 -19.31 21.95 9.53
C ASN A 94 -19.55 21.76 8.02
N ASN A 95 -20.29 20.70 7.69
CA ASN A 95 -21.07 20.65 6.47
C ASN A 95 -22.21 21.62 6.60
N GLU A 96 -22.10 22.78 5.98
CA GLU A 96 -23.23 23.50 5.37
C GLU A 96 -22.69 24.68 4.51
N GLU A 97 -22.84 24.50 3.19
CA GLU A 97 -23.00 25.49 2.13
C GLU A 97 -21.97 26.63 2.01
N MET A 98 -20.93 26.39 1.20
CA MET A 98 -20.51 27.38 0.19
C MET A 98 -19.76 26.66 -0.93
N TYR A 99 -20.44 26.41 -2.06
CA TYR A 99 -19.82 25.99 -3.31
C TYR A 99 -19.01 27.18 -3.86
N GLU A 100 -17.75 27.27 -3.51
CA GLU A 100 -16.72 27.89 -4.31
C GLU A 100 -15.79 26.78 -4.79
N ASP A 101 -15.57 26.80 -6.09
CA ASP A 101 -14.81 25.87 -6.91
C ASP A 101 -13.34 25.82 -6.41
N TYR A 102 -13.09 25.05 -5.34
CA TYR A 102 -11.76 24.71 -4.91
C TYR A 102 -11.42 23.37 -5.55
N ASP A 103 -10.33 23.33 -6.30
CA ASP A 103 -9.64 22.09 -6.65
C ASP A 103 -9.44 21.28 -5.36
N VAL A 104 -10.34 20.33 -5.13
CA VAL A 104 -10.25 19.41 -4.00
C VAL A 104 -9.05 18.51 -4.30
N GLU A 105 -7.92 18.83 -3.71
CA GLU A 105 -6.78 17.94 -3.67
C GLU A 105 -7.22 16.70 -2.90
N TYR A 106 -7.56 15.63 -3.62
CA TYR A 106 -7.98 14.36 -3.02
C TYR A 106 -6.82 13.83 -2.18
N VAL A 107 -6.95 13.92 -0.86
CA VAL A 107 -6.03 13.25 0.06
C VAL A 107 -6.33 11.76 -0.02
N ILE A 108 -5.53 11.04 -0.77
CA ILE A 108 -5.61 9.58 -0.85
C ILE A 108 -5.15 9.04 0.49
N ILE A 109 -6.10 8.60 1.31
CA ILE A 109 -5.79 7.89 2.56
C ILE A 109 -5.37 6.48 2.15
N PRO A 110 -4.12 6.09 2.38
CA PRO A 110 -3.68 4.74 2.02
C PRO A 110 -4.41 3.71 2.88
N ASN A 111 -5.09 2.79 2.24
CA ASN A 111 -5.84 1.72 2.87
C ASN A 111 -5.14 0.36 2.66
N TRP A 112 -5.43 -0.60 3.51
CA TRP A 112 -5.11 -1.99 3.23
C TRP A 112 -5.97 -2.46 2.07
N SER A 113 -5.39 -3.20 1.12
CA SER A 113 -6.16 -3.85 0.06
C SER A 113 -5.98 -5.36 0.11
N VAL A 114 -7.05 -6.07 -0.16
CA VAL A 114 -7.05 -7.53 -0.35
C VAL A 114 -7.63 -7.82 -1.73
N ASN A 115 -6.87 -8.57 -2.55
CA ASN A 115 -7.28 -8.88 -3.91
C ASN A 115 -7.27 -10.39 -4.13
N LEU A 116 -8.35 -10.91 -4.69
CA LEU A 116 -8.46 -12.27 -5.21
C LEU A 116 -8.16 -12.25 -6.70
N TYR A 117 -7.12 -12.93 -7.11
CA TYR A 117 -6.60 -12.96 -8.47
C TYR A 117 -6.86 -14.30 -9.15
N THR A 118 -7.16 -14.26 -10.45
CA THR A 118 -7.07 -15.41 -11.34
C THR A 118 -6.42 -14.99 -12.66
N GLY A 119 -5.48 -15.78 -13.15
CA GLY A 119 -4.77 -15.52 -14.40
C GLY A 119 -4.49 -16.78 -15.19
N TYR A 120 -4.33 -16.65 -16.49
CA TYR A 120 -4.00 -17.75 -17.36
C TYR A 120 -2.66 -17.52 -18.08
N PRO A 121 -1.73 -18.49 -18.06
CA PRO A 121 -0.46 -18.42 -18.78
C PRO A 121 -0.67 -18.46 -20.29
N LEU A 122 -0.56 -17.31 -20.95
CA LEU A 122 -0.77 -17.16 -22.39
C LEU A 122 0.47 -17.50 -23.20
N ILE A 123 1.65 -17.03 -22.76
CA ILE A 123 2.93 -17.26 -23.41
C ILE A 123 3.80 -18.04 -22.44
N ARG A 124 4.42 -19.12 -22.94
CA ARG A 124 5.17 -20.06 -22.09
C ARG A 124 6.52 -20.40 -22.72
N SER A 125 7.53 -20.58 -21.87
CA SER A 125 8.82 -21.12 -22.29
C SER A 125 8.67 -22.56 -22.79
N GLU A 126 9.65 -23.04 -23.56
CA GLU A 126 9.68 -24.42 -24.07
C GLU A 126 9.59 -25.44 -22.94
N SER A 127 10.14 -25.15 -21.74
CA SER A 127 10.08 -26.01 -20.56
C SER A 127 8.66 -26.20 -19.99
N LEU A 128 7.71 -25.33 -20.35
CA LEU A 128 6.28 -25.43 -20.03
C LEU A 128 5.42 -25.78 -21.24
N SER A 129 6.02 -26.28 -22.31
CA SER A 129 5.30 -26.67 -23.53
C SER A 129 4.44 -27.93 -23.31
N ASP A 130 3.51 -28.13 -24.22
CA ASP A 130 2.62 -29.30 -24.24
C ASP A 130 3.39 -30.64 -24.34
N LYS A 131 4.67 -30.61 -24.69
CA LYS A 131 5.56 -31.78 -24.65
C LYS A 131 5.79 -32.31 -23.22
N PHE A 132 5.78 -31.42 -22.22
CA PHE A 132 6.08 -31.75 -20.83
C PHE A 132 4.88 -31.66 -19.91
N TYR A 133 3.85 -30.89 -20.29
CA TYR A 133 2.65 -30.68 -19.49
C TYR A 133 1.39 -31.00 -20.29
N ASP A 134 0.55 -31.85 -19.74
CA ASP A 134 -0.78 -32.15 -20.31
C ASP A 134 -1.71 -30.96 -20.22
N LYS A 135 -1.58 -30.23 -19.09
CA LYS A 135 -2.54 -29.19 -18.75
C LYS A 135 -1.87 -28.07 -17.96
N ILE A 136 -2.04 -26.88 -18.46
CA ILE A 136 -1.73 -25.65 -17.74
C ILE A 136 -3.06 -25.08 -17.25
N ASN A 137 -3.26 -25.12 -15.93
CA ASN A 137 -4.46 -24.59 -15.33
C ASN A 137 -4.32 -23.10 -15.03
N PRO A 138 -5.45 -22.37 -14.85
CA PRO A 138 -5.41 -21.01 -14.33
C PRO A 138 -4.67 -20.94 -13.00
N VAL A 139 -3.98 -19.86 -12.79
CA VAL A 139 -3.35 -19.50 -11.52
C VAL A 139 -4.38 -18.78 -10.66
N PHE A 140 -4.44 -19.09 -9.38
CA PHE A 140 -5.25 -18.37 -8.41
C PHE A 140 -4.33 -17.73 -7.38
N GLY A 141 -4.66 -16.53 -6.94
CA GLY A 141 -3.86 -15.81 -5.96
C GLY A 141 -4.69 -14.97 -5.01
N LEU A 142 -4.09 -14.70 -3.87
CA LEU A 142 -4.54 -13.73 -2.89
C LEU A 142 -3.39 -12.74 -2.69
N SER A 143 -3.63 -11.46 -2.94
CA SER A 143 -2.65 -10.41 -2.67
C SER A 143 -3.15 -9.45 -1.60
N ILE A 144 -2.22 -8.95 -0.82
CA ILE A 144 -2.44 -7.93 0.21
C ILE A 144 -1.55 -6.75 -0.15
N GLY A 145 -2.16 -5.60 -0.38
CA GLY A 145 -1.48 -4.33 -0.54
C GLY A 145 -1.31 -3.64 0.80
N SER A 146 -0.14 -3.04 1.00
CA SER A 146 0.17 -2.28 2.21
C SER A 146 -0.33 -0.83 2.07
N PRO A 147 -0.95 -0.25 3.10
CA PRO A 147 -1.25 1.19 3.14
C PRO A 147 0.04 2.02 3.28
N TYR A 148 1.13 1.39 3.73
CA TYR A 148 2.42 2.06 3.88
C TYR A 148 3.13 2.11 2.54
N GLY A 149 3.32 3.32 2.02
CA GLY A 149 3.93 3.56 0.72
C GLY A 149 4.49 4.97 0.62
N LEU A 150 5.01 5.31 -0.54
CA LEU A 150 5.41 6.67 -0.88
C LEU A 150 4.37 7.25 -1.83
N PHE A 151 3.89 8.45 -1.54
CA PHE A 151 2.92 9.16 -2.35
C PHE A 151 3.47 10.53 -2.72
N PHE A 152 3.47 10.87 -4.02
CA PHE A 152 3.95 12.14 -4.56
C PHE A 152 2.97 12.62 -5.64
N GLY A 153 1.99 13.45 -5.28
CA GLY A 153 0.89 13.78 -6.16
C GLY A 153 0.18 12.50 -6.60
N ASP A 154 0.02 12.32 -7.90
CA ASP A 154 -0.62 11.13 -8.46
C ASP A 154 0.25 9.85 -8.42
N PHE A 155 1.54 9.97 -8.12
CA PHE A 155 2.43 8.82 -8.02
C PHE A 155 2.31 8.12 -6.67
N PHE A 156 2.24 6.78 -6.70
CA PHE A 156 2.33 5.95 -5.51
C PHE A 156 3.34 4.81 -5.66
N LEU A 157 3.87 4.33 -4.54
CA LEU A 157 4.74 3.15 -4.45
C LEU A 157 4.33 2.35 -3.22
N ASN A 158 3.65 1.25 -3.39
CA ASN A 158 3.14 0.40 -2.32
C ASN A 158 3.91 -0.92 -2.20
N GLY A 159 3.96 -1.46 -0.98
CA GLY A 159 4.38 -2.84 -0.74
C GLY A 159 3.27 -3.82 -1.07
N ILE A 160 3.62 -4.98 -1.64
CA ILE A 160 2.67 -6.04 -1.96
C ILE A 160 3.20 -7.39 -1.44
N PHE A 161 2.30 -8.17 -0.87
CA PHE A 161 2.51 -9.58 -0.53
C PHE A 161 1.46 -10.42 -1.25
N GLU A 162 1.88 -11.54 -1.84
CA GLU A 162 0.98 -12.40 -2.59
C GLU A 162 1.21 -13.88 -2.28
N LEU A 163 0.10 -14.62 -2.21
CA LEU A 163 0.06 -16.07 -2.23
C LEU A 163 -0.55 -16.50 -3.57
N ALA A 164 0.17 -17.27 -4.37
CA ALA A 164 -0.31 -17.76 -5.65
C ALA A 164 -0.31 -19.29 -5.68
N TYR A 165 -1.41 -19.88 -6.12
CA TYR A 165 -1.56 -21.32 -6.29
C TYR A 165 -1.40 -21.70 -7.75
N TYR A 166 -0.45 -22.58 -8.01
CA TYR A 166 -0.13 -23.14 -9.32
C TYR A 166 -0.50 -24.63 -9.37
N ASN A 167 -1.06 -25.07 -10.48
CA ASN A 167 -1.39 -26.46 -10.74
C ASN A 167 -1.16 -26.81 -12.21
N PHE A 168 0.10 -26.94 -12.59
CA PHE A 168 0.50 -27.34 -13.93
C PHE A 168 0.75 -28.85 -13.96
N THR A 169 -0.14 -29.60 -14.62
CA THR A 169 -0.13 -31.06 -14.61
C THR A 169 0.89 -31.61 -15.58
N LYS A 170 1.84 -32.40 -15.12
CA LYS A 170 2.85 -33.07 -15.95
C LYS A 170 2.24 -34.12 -16.86
N GLN A 171 2.68 -34.13 -18.12
CA GLN A 171 2.36 -35.18 -19.08
C GLN A 171 3.26 -36.42 -18.92
N ASN A 172 4.53 -36.23 -18.54
CA ASN A 172 5.54 -37.26 -18.59
C ASN A 172 6.47 -37.27 -17.37
N LYS A 173 7.01 -38.43 -17.03
CA LYS A 173 8.02 -38.59 -15.98
C LYS A 173 9.35 -37.87 -16.26
N GLU A 174 9.55 -37.44 -17.52
CA GLU A 174 10.72 -36.67 -17.96
C GLU A 174 10.62 -35.18 -17.68
N ALA A 175 9.44 -34.64 -17.30
CA ALA A 175 9.36 -33.30 -16.81
C ALA A 175 9.99 -33.22 -15.42
N ASN A 176 11.22 -32.74 -15.35
CA ASN A 176 12.03 -32.74 -14.13
C ASN A 176 11.51 -31.83 -13.03
N VAL A 177 10.55 -30.93 -13.30
CA VAL A 177 10.07 -29.94 -12.36
C VAL A 177 8.56 -29.98 -12.25
N GLN A 178 8.08 -30.02 -11.02
CA GLN A 178 6.68 -29.94 -10.69
C GLN A 178 6.33 -28.50 -10.35
N PHE A 179 5.38 -27.92 -11.13
CA PHE A 179 4.80 -26.60 -10.85
C PHE A 179 3.40 -26.78 -10.26
N ASP A 180 3.36 -27.17 -9.01
CA ASP A 180 2.13 -27.23 -8.23
C ASP A 180 2.37 -26.68 -6.82
N GLY A 181 1.30 -26.32 -6.13
CA GLY A 181 1.37 -25.80 -4.78
C GLY A 181 1.32 -24.26 -4.69
N ILE A 182 1.68 -23.76 -3.54
CA ILE A 182 1.59 -22.33 -3.20
C ILE A 182 2.96 -21.68 -3.38
N ALA A 183 2.99 -20.55 -4.08
CA ALA A 183 4.13 -19.64 -4.12
C ALA A 183 3.88 -18.46 -3.19
N TYR A 184 4.93 -18.03 -2.51
CA TYR A 184 4.94 -16.85 -1.62
C TYR A 184 5.75 -15.76 -2.29
N GLN A 185 5.16 -14.59 -2.46
CA GLN A 185 5.76 -13.49 -3.21
C GLN A 185 5.69 -12.20 -2.41
N ILE A 186 6.75 -11.40 -2.48
CA ILE A 186 6.82 -10.09 -1.86
C ILE A 186 7.47 -9.10 -2.83
N GLY A 187 6.98 -7.88 -2.87
CA GLY A 187 7.53 -6.86 -3.76
C GLY A 187 6.92 -5.50 -3.57
N ILE A 188 7.06 -4.70 -4.61
CA ILE A 188 6.60 -3.33 -4.69
C ILE A 188 5.71 -3.12 -5.92
N SER A 189 4.81 -2.16 -5.81
CA SER A 189 3.90 -1.75 -6.87
C SER A 189 3.93 -0.23 -7.03
N PRO A 190 4.85 0.32 -7.87
CA PRO A 190 4.79 1.72 -8.27
C PRO A 190 3.65 1.95 -9.26
N GLY A 191 2.96 3.08 -9.15
CA GLY A 191 1.87 3.42 -10.05
C GLY A 191 1.51 4.88 -10.07
N PHE A 192 0.49 5.20 -10.86
CA PHE A 192 -0.07 6.53 -11.02
C PHE A 192 -1.59 6.47 -10.99
N PHE A 193 -2.20 7.43 -10.31
CA PHE A 193 -3.63 7.69 -10.41
C PHE A 193 -3.93 8.53 -11.65
N ILE A 194 -5.00 8.20 -12.34
CA ILE A 194 -5.55 8.92 -13.49
C ILE A 194 -7.04 9.10 -13.21
N GLY A 195 -7.39 10.16 -12.50
CA GLY A 195 -8.71 10.30 -11.89
C GLY A 195 -8.94 9.18 -10.87
N GLU A 196 -10.06 8.49 -10.95
CA GLU A 196 -10.41 7.37 -10.07
C GLU A 196 -9.76 6.04 -10.47
N THR A 197 -9.13 5.95 -11.63
CA THR A 197 -8.44 4.75 -12.14
C THR A 197 -6.96 4.81 -11.79
N SER A 198 -6.33 3.67 -11.51
CA SER A 198 -4.88 3.63 -11.37
C SER A 198 -4.22 2.70 -12.40
N ILE A 199 -2.99 3.04 -12.76
CA ILE A 199 -2.10 2.20 -13.57
C ILE A 199 -0.87 1.92 -12.75
N SER A 200 -0.54 0.65 -12.55
CA SER A 200 0.64 0.28 -11.77
C SER A 200 1.52 -0.75 -12.45
N LEU A 201 2.78 -0.78 -12.05
CA LEU A 201 3.73 -1.83 -12.33
C LEU A 201 3.91 -2.66 -11.06
N THR A 202 4.25 -3.93 -11.22
CA THR A 202 4.55 -4.81 -10.09
C THR A 202 5.92 -5.44 -10.28
N ALA A 203 6.74 -5.41 -9.26
CA ALA A 203 8.02 -6.10 -9.21
C ALA A 203 8.13 -6.90 -7.91
N CYS A 204 8.07 -8.22 -8.01
CA CYS A 204 8.11 -9.13 -6.87
C CYS A 204 9.21 -10.17 -7.03
N THR A 205 9.70 -10.64 -5.88
CA THR A 205 10.48 -11.88 -5.79
C THR A 205 9.70 -12.88 -4.95
N GLY A 206 9.92 -14.18 -5.19
CA GLY A 206 9.16 -15.20 -4.49
C GLY A 206 9.80 -16.56 -4.46
N ILE A 207 9.21 -17.41 -3.61
CA ILE A 207 9.58 -18.81 -3.43
C ILE A 207 8.45 -19.65 -4.02
N TYR A 208 8.79 -20.46 -5.02
CA TYR A 208 7.92 -21.43 -5.68
C TYR A 208 8.32 -22.83 -5.22
N HIS A 209 7.43 -23.80 -5.36
CA HIS A 209 7.80 -25.20 -5.13
C HIS A 209 8.99 -25.65 -6.00
N ALA A 210 9.11 -25.07 -7.20
CA ALA A 210 10.16 -25.39 -8.17
C ALA A 210 11.49 -24.62 -7.95
N GLY A 211 11.52 -23.62 -7.09
CA GLY A 211 12.69 -22.76 -6.87
C GLY A 211 12.32 -21.32 -6.53
N THR A 212 13.22 -20.41 -6.81
CA THR A 212 13.01 -18.97 -6.58
C THR A 212 12.65 -18.27 -7.88
N GLY A 213 11.85 -17.21 -7.80
CA GLY A 213 11.40 -16.48 -8.99
C GLY A 213 11.34 -14.98 -8.82
N PHE A 214 11.21 -14.34 -9.95
CA PHE A 214 10.97 -12.91 -10.11
C PHE A 214 9.73 -12.69 -10.96
N ILE A 215 8.91 -11.71 -10.58
CA ILE A 215 7.72 -11.31 -11.28
C ILE A 215 7.86 -9.84 -11.65
N ALA A 216 7.56 -9.54 -12.91
CA ALA A 216 7.37 -8.19 -13.38
C ALA A 216 6.03 -8.10 -14.11
N GLY A 217 5.22 -7.12 -13.78
CA GLY A 217 3.89 -7.00 -14.36
C GLY A 217 3.40 -5.57 -14.46
N GLY A 218 2.25 -5.42 -15.08
CA GLY A 218 1.50 -4.18 -15.11
C GLY A 218 0.02 -4.44 -14.86
N SER A 219 -0.65 -3.50 -14.24
CA SER A 219 -2.09 -3.57 -13.96
C SER A 219 -2.78 -2.24 -14.18
N ILE A 220 -4.09 -2.34 -14.41
CA ILE A 220 -5.03 -1.23 -14.46
C ILE A 220 -6.12 -1.54 -13.43
N ASP A 221 -6.31 -0.64 -12.48
CA ASP A 221 -7.31 -0.77 -11.42
C ASP A 221 -8.50 0.12 -11.74
N LEU A 222 -9.68 -0.46 -11.79
CA LEU A 222 -10.93 0.19 -12.10
C LEU A 222 -11.78 0.28 -10.83
N PRO A 223 -12.20 1.48 -10.38
CA PRO A 223 -13.00 1.67 -9.18
C PRO A 223 -14.47 1.30 -9.46
N ILE A 224 -14.73 0.02 -9.64
CA ILE A 224 -16.06 -0.45 -10.05
C ILE A 224 -17.12 -0.16 -8.98
N GLY A 225 -16.71 -0.13 -7.71
CA GLY A 225 -17.59 0.19 -6.60
C GLY A 225 -18.13 1.60 -6.69
N THR A 226 -17.25 2.60 -6.84
CA THR A 226 -17.64 4.01 -7.04
C THR A 226 -18.51 4.18 -8.29
N MET A 227 -18.16 3.49 -9.38
CA MET A 227 -18.97 3.53 -10.61
C MET A 227 -20.38 2.95 -10.40
N LEU A 228 -20.53 1.92 -9.57
CA LEU A 228 -21.84 1.33 -9.25
C LEU A 228 -22.66 2.25 -8.34
N VAL A 229 -22.06 2.83 -7.32
CA VAL A 229 -22.72 3.79 -6.41
C VAL A 229 -23.24 4.97 -7.23
N ASN A 230 -22.39 5.63 -8.01
CA ASN A 230 -22.77 6.78 -8.84
C ASN A 230 -23.88 6.46 -9.86
N LYS A 231 -23.94 5.21 -10.35
CA LYS A 231 -24.94 4.81 -11.35
C LYS A 231 -26.30 4.44 -10.75
N PHE A 232 -26.32 3.96 -9.53
CA PHE A 232 -27.51 3.40 -8.86
C PHE A 232 -27.80 4.13 -7.54
N GLU A 233 -27.49 5.41 -7.46
CA GLU A 233 -27.63 6.28 -6.28
C GLU A 233 -29.04 6.20 -5.62
N ASP A 234 -30.09 6.06 -6.43
CA ASP A 234 -31.48 5.98 -5.95
C ASP A 234 -31.89 4.58 -5.42
N SER A 235 -30.97 3.64 -5.28
CA SER A 235 -31.30 2.27 -4.85
C SER A 235 -31.10 2.11 -3.35
N ASP A 236 -32.18 1.75 -2.63
CA ASP A 236 -32.13 1.44 -1.19
C ASP A 236 -31.00 0.46 -0.81
N PHE A 237 -30.71 -0.51 -1.71
CA PHE A 237 -29.61 -1.46 -1.50
C PHE A 237 -28.24 -0.79 -1.57
N ILE A 238 -28.06 0.16 -2.47
CA ILE A 238 -26.80 0.91 -2.58
C ILE A 238 -26.64 1.81 -1.36
N GLU A 239 -27.67 2.53 -0.93
CA GLU A 239 -27.63 3.38 0.25
C GLU A 239 -27.25 2.59 1.52
N ASP A 240 -27.82 1.40 1.71
CA ASP A 240 -27.52 0.54 2.87
C ASP A 240 -26.06 0.01 2.89
N TYR A 241 -25.42 -0.17 1.72
CA TYR A 241 -24.11 -0.80 1.59
C TYR A 241 -23.06 0.06 0.84
N GLU A 242 -23.31 1.37 0.72
CA GLU A 242 -22.50 2.32 -0.04
C GLU A 242 -20.99 2.17 0.21
N LYS A 243 -20.55 2.34 1.46
CA LYS A 243 -19.12 2.23 1.82
C LYS A 243 -18.48 0.89 1.48
N MET A 244 -19.26 -0.19 1.59
CA MET A 244 -18.76 -1.52 1.25
C MET A 244 -18.62 -1.69 -0.26
N ILE A 245 -19.55 -1.11 -1.02
CA ILE A 245 -19.56 -1.20 -2.48
C ILE A 245 -18.47 -0.29 -3.06
N GLU A 246 -18.32 0.94 -2.56
CA GLU A 246 -17.28 1.88 -2.99
C GLU A 246 -15.87 1.30 -2.89
N SER A 247 -15.62 0.48 -1.86
CA SER A 247 -14.34 -0.17 -1.64
C SER A 247 -14.02 -1.31 -2.61
N LEU A 248 -14.91 -1.63 -3.57
CA LEU A 248 -14.71 -2.70 -4.53
C LEU A 248 -13.95 -2.23 -5.78
N GLU A 249 -12.91 -2.95 -6.13
CA GLU A 249 -12.10 -2.71 -7.32
C GLU A 249 -12.04 -3.93 -8.24
N ILE A 250 -11.90 -3.69 -9.53
CA ILE A 250 -11.51 -4.70 -10.50
C ILE A 250 -10.15 -4.32 -11.09
N ARG A 251 -9.20 -5.24 -10.98
CA ARG A 251 -7.85 -5.08 -11.53
C ARG A 251 -7.65 -6.00 -12.72
N LEU A 252 -7.27 -5.42 -13.85
CA LEU A 252 -6.76 -6.16 -15.01
C LEU A 252 -5.24 -6.19 -14.94
N THR A 253 -4.64 -7.38 -15.07
CA THR A 253 -3.20 -7.52 -14.89
C THR A 253 -2.58 -8.42 -15.96
N SER A 254 -1.32 -8.12 -16.27
CA SER A 254 -0.45 -8.98 -17.08
C SER A 254 0.90 -9.10 -16.39
N ARG A 255 1.42 -10.32 -16.23
CA ARG A 255 2.62 -10.61 -15.47
C ARG A 255 3.56 -11.54 -16.23
N ALA A 256 4.83 -11.19 -16.24
CA ALA A 256 5.92 -12.06 -16.64
C ALA A 256 6.50 -12.72 -15.37
N ASN A 257 6.45 -14.03 -15.32
CA ASN A 257 7.00 -14.85 -14.24
C ASN A 257 8.27 -15.53 -14.73
N ILE A 258 9.37 -15.36 -14.02
CA ILE A 258 10.67 -15.96 -14.33
C ILE A 258 11.09 -16.76 -13.10
N VAL A 259 11.19 -18.07 -13.22
CA VAL A 259 11.52 -18.97 -12.10
C VAL A 259 12.81 -19.69 -12.40
N GLN A 260 13.78 -19.57 -11.49
CA GLN A 260 15.00 -20.34 -11.47
C GLN A 260 14.78 -21.62 -10.69
N LYS A 261 14.97 -22.76 -11.34
CA LYS A 261 14.77 -24.08 -10.72
C LYS A 261 15.96 -24.46 -9.84
N GLU A 262 15.73 -25.13 -8.74
CA GLU A 262 16.79 -25.63 -7.85
C GLU A 262 17.73 -26.62 -8.55
N GLU A 263 17.19 -27.47 -9.44
CA GLU A 263 17.96 -28.46 -10.22
C GLU A 263 18.71 -27.85 -11.43
N GLY A 264 18.66 -26.52 -11.58
CA GLY A 264 19.27 -25.77 -12.67
C GLY A 264 18.31 -25.47 -13.83
N GLY A 265 18.66 -24.44 -14.60
CA GLY A 265 17.83 -23.91 -15.67
C GLY A 265 16.71 -23.02 -15.18
N GLY A 266 16.10 -22.29 -16.10
CA GLY A 266 15.00 -21.36 -15.84
C GLY A 266 13.75 -21.73 -16.61
N THR A 267 12.63 -21.24 -16.13
CA THR A 267 11.36 -21.27 -16.85
C THR A 267 10.68 -19.91 -16.74
N TYR A 268 9.89 -19.57 -17.72
CA TYR A 268 9.13 -18.32 -17.71
C TYR A 268 7.78 -18.51 -18.39
N TRP A 269 6.85 -17.69 -17.98
CA TRP A 269 5.57 -17.52 -18.65
C TRP A 269 5.04 -16.10 -18.46
N LEU A 270 4.22 -15.66 -19.41
CA LEU A 270 3.44 -14.45 -19.31
C LEU A 270 1.99 -14.85 -19.08
N ASP A 271 1.40 -14.38 -18.00
CA ASP A 271 -0.02 -14.53 -17.73
C ASP A 271 -0.79 -13.21 -17.94
N ALA A 272 -2.07 -13.36 -18.22
CA ALA A 272 -3.03 -12.27 -18.13
C ALA A 272 -4.17 -12.72 -17.22
N GLY A 273 -4.66 -11.81 -16.41
CA GLY A 273 -5.64 -12.13 -15.41
C GLY A 273 -6.47 -10.95 -14.95
N ILE A 274 -7.38 -11.28 -14.06
CA ILE A 274 -8.29 -10.34 -13.42
C ILE A 274 -8.29 -10.59 -11.93
N SER A 275 -8.40 -9.55 -11.14
CA SER A 275 -8.66 -9.66 -9.70
C SER A 275 -9.83 -8.80 -9.27
N ILE A 276 -10.45 -9.22 -8.18
CA ILE A 276 -11.44 -8.42 -7.45
C ILE A 276 -10.76 -8.02 -6.16
N GLY A 277 -10.70 -6.72 -5.92
CA GLY A 277 -10.11 -6.09 -4.76
C GLY A 277 -11.15 -5.51 -3.82
N TYR A 278 -10.77 -5.40 -2.57
CA TYR A 278 -11.48 -4.69 -1.53
C TYR A 278 -10.47 -3.87 -0.71
N GLU A 279 -10.76 -2.58 -0.54
CA GLU A 279 -9.98 -1.67 0.31
C GLU A 279 -10.68 -1.43 1.65
N PHE A 280 -9.90 -1.35 2.77
CA PHE A 280 -10.46 -1.19 4.13
C PHE A 280 -9.49 -0.52 5.10
#